data_8d296f36f13cb194c0f80ff6f705d0d9
#
_entry.id   8d296f36f13cb194c0f80ff6f705d0d9
#
_cell.length_a   1.000
_cell.length_b   1.000
_cell.length_c   1.000
_cell.angle_alpha   90.00
_cell.angle_beta   90.00
_cell.angle_gamma   90.00
#
_symmetry.space_group_name_H-M   'P 1'
#
loop_
_entity.id
_entity.type
_entity.pdbx_description
1 polymer ?
#
loop_
_entity_poly.entity_id
_entity_poly.type
_entity_poly.pdbx_seq_one_letter_code
_entity_poly.pdbx_strand_id
1 'polypeptide(L)'
;MRRARAFCVALLLALPGLGWGGDLAQTGCEDRNELRNLYVGDLHVHTALSLDAATQDTRARPADAYRFARGEQIGVQPYAASGQPLRSQQLRRALDFAAVTDHSELLGEVELCQTPGSATYDTWQCALYRRWPRGAYYLFNYTASKSQRLGNCGSDGNVCREAAAGPWQEIRMAAAAANDPCRFSSFVAYEWTGSHGSGDNLHRNVIFRTAEVPRLPVSFVDTGSPERLWETLGKACSSPGCDWLAIPHNANLSAGSMFTAVRPDGAPYRREDAERRARAEPLFEIMQHKGASECVAAAGAGGVGADESCSFEQLPYDSFAGQVRPWEARVGSHTTGYFRDVLRDGLRLESLLGVDPYRMGVIGSTDTHLGIAGGTLEDRFIGHGGAGQPARDGVPPGLPDAAEFGPGGLAMVWAEQNTRDSLFAALRRRETYATSGTRPLLRFFGGFDYPADLCGDPELVRKGYAGGVPMGSELSVAAGEGRSPVFVVAAMRDAVEGLPLAELQVVKGWIGPDGQPGEKVLGLAKASSAGRVDPATCATSGGGAESLCARWSDPDWHVGDRAWYYARVLENPSCRWSQKLCVAAGVRCEDPATIEEGYDACCAATHKPVIQERAWSSPIWVGSAKGAGG
;
A
#
# COMPACT_ATOMS: atom_id res chain seq x y z
N MET A 1 40.66 73.23 35.60
CA MET A 1 39.35 72.93 36.21
C MET A 1 38.28 72.99 35.15
N ARG A 2 37.88 71.89 34.61
CA ARG A 2 36.59 71.68 33.94
C ARG A 2 36.43 70.14 33.71
N ARG A 3 35.44 69.56 34.38
CA ARG A 3 35.10 68.13 34.31
C ARG A 3 34.35 67.84 33.01
N ALA A 4 34.85 66.93 32.19
CA ALA A 4 34.13 66.38 31.06
C ALA A 4 33.37 65.13 31.54
N ARG A 5 32.04 65.09 31.36
CA ARG A 5 31.18 63.94 31.56
C ARG A 5 31.17 63.14 30.27
N ALA A 6 31.58 61.86 30.33
CA ALA A 6 31.43 60.92 29.27
C ALA A 6 29.99 60.32 29.29
N PHE A 7 29.27 60.46 28.19
CA PHE A 7 28.01 59.78 27.96
C PHE A 7 28.33 58.42 27.32
N CYS A 8 28.05 57.33 28.03
CA CYS A 8 28.00 55.98 27.42
C CYS A 8 26.64 55.79 26.76
N VAL A 9 26.63 55.68 25.42
CA VAL A 9 25.47 55.23 24.63
C VAL A 9 25.56 53.70 24.54
N ALA A 10 24.66 53.02 25.22
CA ALA A 10 24.48 51.57 25.08
C ALA A 10 23.71 51.28 23.79
N LEU A 11 24.39 50.71 22.81
CA LEU A 11 23.79 50.20 21.58
C LEU A 11 23.16 48.83 21.90
N LEU A 12 21.84 48.78 22.05
CA LEU A 12 21.05 47.55 22.09
C LEU A 12 20.97 46.97 20.69
N LEU A 13 21.80 45.98 20.40
CA LEU A 13 21.64 45.10 19.23
C LEU A 13 20.43 44.19 19.47
N ALA A 14 19.31 44.52 18.86
CA ALA A 14 18.18 43.62 18.73
C ALA A 14 18.55 42.49 17.75
N LEU A 15 18.82 41.30 18.25
CA LEU A 15 18.84 40.06 17.46
C LEU A 15 17.41 39.78 16.98
N PRO A 16 17.18 39.56 15.67
CA PRO A 16 15.88 39.09 15.22
C PRO A 16 15.69 37.66 15.77
N GLY A 17 14.70 37.52 16.64
CA GLY A 17 14.22 36.19 17.07
C GLY A 17 13.85 35.39 15.84
N LEU A 18 14.46 34.24 15.69
CA LEU A 18 13.98 33.16 14.80
C LEU A 18 12.60 32.74 15.32
N GLY A 19 11.58 33.41 14.81
CA GLY A 19 10.21 32.94 14.93
C GLY A 19 10.11 31.59 14.25
N TRP A 20 9.83 30.57 14.99
CA TRP A 20 9.35 29.29 14.47
C TRP A 20 8.07 29.60 13.70
N GLY A 21 8.13 29.32 12.38
CA GLY A 21 7.08 29.66 11.45
C GLY A 21 5.75 29.08 11.88
N GLY A 22 4.83 29.98 12.20
CA GLY A 22 3.41 29.67 12.15
C GLY A 22 3.08 29.24 10.73
N ASP A 23 2.18 28.27 10.60
CA ASP A 23 1.57 27.88 9.34
C ASP A 23 1.11 29.15 8.61
N LEU A 24 1.88 29.55 7.61
CA LEU A 24 1.43 30.53 6.63
C LEU A 24 0.18 29.92 6.01
N ALA A 25 -0.93 30.61 6.05
CA ALA A 25 -2.13 30.26 5.30
C ALA A 25 -1.65 29.92 3.88
N GLN A 26 -1.66 28.63 3.52
CA GLN A 26 -1.08 28.16 2.28
C GLN A 26 -1.91 28.77 1.14
N THR A 27 -1.34 29.76 0.48
CA THR A 27 -1.79 30.12 -0.85
C THR A 27 -1.74 28.87 -1.66
N GLY A 28 -2.88 28.47 -2.30
CA GLY A 28 -2.96 27.24 -3.07
C GLY A 28 -1.83 27.13 -4.08
N CYS A 29 -1.47 25.89 -4.46
CA CYS A 29 -0.45 25.65 -5.49
C CYS A 29 -0.89 26.28 -6.82
N GLU A 30 0.08 26.71 -7.63
CA GLU A 30 -0.19 27.31 -8.96
C GLU A 30 -0.96 26.34 -9.87
N ASP A 31 -0.71 25.04 -9.75
CA ASP A 31 -1.34 23.97 -10.51
C ASP A 31 -2.63 23.45 -9.86
N ARG A 32 -3.18 24.13 -8.84
CA ARG A 32 -4.40 23.72 -8.17
C ARG A 32 -5.55 23.56 -9.16
N ASN A 33 -6.18 22.38 -9.17
CA ASN A 33 -7.21 22.00 -10.11
C ASN A 33 -8.45 21.42 -9.40
N GLU A 34 -9.60 22.06 -9.57
CA GLU A 34 -10.87 21.57 -8.98
C GLU A 34 -11.33 20.25 -9.59
N LEU A 35 -10.93 19.96 -10.84
CA LEU A 35 -11.14 18.67 -11.50
C LEU A 35 -10.08 17.63 -11.15
N ARG A 36 -9.21 17.96 -10.22
CA ARG A 36 -8.14 17.17 -9.61
C ARG A 36 -7.04 16.75 -10.54
N ASN A 37 -5.84 16.83 -10.06
CA ASN A 37 -4.62 16.30 -10.67
C ASN A 37 -4.36 14.88 -10.15
N LEU A 38 -3.70 14.06 -10.96
CA LEU A 38 -3.21 12.77 -10.54
C LEU A 38 -1.87 12.92 -9.82
N TYR A 39 -1.77 12.34 -8.62
CA TYR A 39 -0.52 12.22 -7.87
C TYR A 39 -0.19 10.76 -7.63
N VAL A 40 1.08 10.42 -7.82
CA VAL A 40 1.61 9.06 -7.75
C VAL A 40 2.52 8.93 -6.53
N GLY A 41 2.30 7.91 -5.72
CA GLY A 41 3.09 7.72 -4.51
C GLY A 41 3.19 6.28 -4.03
N ASP A 42 3.94 6.14 -2.93
CA ASP A 42 4.13 4.89 -2.21
C ASP A 42 3.93 5.13 -0.71
N LEU A 43 3.01 4.39 -0.12
CA LEU A 43 2.61 4.54 1.29
C LEU A 43 3.05 3.35 2.17
N HIS A 44 3.99 2.52 1.66
CA HIS A 44 4.46 1.34 2.36
C HIS A 44 5.95 1.08 2.06
N VAL A 45 6.82 1.63 2.91
CA VAL A 45 8.27 1.65 2.69
C VAL A 45 9.01 1.43 4.00
N HIS A 46 9.92 0.46 4.04
CA HIS A 46 10.78 0.15 5.17
C HIS A 46 12.22 0.57 4.96
N THR A 47 12.88 0.91 6.05
CA THR A 47 14.27 1.36 6.09
C THR A 47 15.08 0.55 7.12
N ALA A 48 16.32 0.95 7.37
CA ALA A 48 17.18 0.34 8.39
C ALA A 48 16.59 0.39 9.82
N LEU A 49 15.44 1.03 10.02
CA LEU A 49 14.74 1.08 11.32
C LEU A 49 13.83 -0.14 11.54
N SER A 50 13.39 -0.80 10.48
CA SER A 50 12.61 -2.04 10.57
C SER A 50 13.52 -3.23 10.83
N LEU A 51 13.10 -4.14 11.74
CA LEU A 51 13.91 -5.32 12.11
C LEU A 51 14.29 -6.18 10.89
N ASP A 52 13.33 -6.46 10.03
CA ASP A 52 13.51 -7.33 8.86
C ASP A 52 14.41 -6.69 7.78
N ALA A 53 14.30 -5.40 7.54
CA ALA A 53 15.22 -4.67 6.70
C ALA A 53 16.63 -4.61 7.32
N ALA A 54 16.73 -4.26 8.61
CA ALA A 54 18.00 -4.15 9.34
C ALA A 54 18.76 -5.48 9.40
N THR A 55 18.05 -6.60 9.61
CA THR A 55 18.67 -7.94 9.67
C THR A 55 19.17 -8.44 8.34
N GLN A 56 18.86 -7.76 7.24
CA GLN A 56 19.37 -8.01 5.90
C GLN A 56 20.42 -6.98 5.45
N ASP A 57 20.96 -6.20 6.37
CA ASP A 57 21.93 -5.15 6.11
C ASP A 57 21.40 -4.02 5.21
N THR A 58 20.09 -3.74 5.25
CA THR A 58 19.57 -2.49 4.70
C THR A 58 20.10 -1.34 5.52
N ARG A 59 20.76 -0.37 4.86
CA ARG A 59 21.40 0.79 5.50
C ARG A 59 20.70 2.10 5.14
N ALA A 60 19.80 2.10 4.17
CA ALA A 60 18.99 3.27 3.84
C ALA A 60 18.17 3.69 5.06
N ARG A 61 18.27 4.97 5.43
CA ARG A 61 17.51 5.59 6.52
C ARG A 61 16.25 6.28 5.95
N PRO A 62 15.29 6.72 6.77
CA PRO A 62 14.09 7.41 6.30
C PRO A 62 14.37 8.59 5.34
N ALA A 63 15.41 9.37 5.59
CA ALA A 63 15.82 10.46 4.70
C ALA A 63 16.28 9.97 3.32
N ASP A 64 16.95 8.80 3.27
CA ASP A 64 17.39 8.20 2.00
C ASP A 64 16.21 7.73 1.16
N ALA A 65 15.21 7.13 1.81
CA ALA A 65 13.99 6.68 1.15
C ALA A 65 13.22 7.86 0.51
N TYR A 66 13.11 8.99 1.20
CA TYR A 66 12.50 10.19 0.63
C TYR A 66 13.35 10.81 -0.51
N ARG A 67 14.69 10.80 -0.41
CA ARG A 67 15.57 11.23 -1.52
C ARG A 67 15.36 10.36 -2.76
N PHE A 68 15.29 9.04 -2.56
CA PHE A 68 15.00 8.09 -3.63
C PHE A 68 13.62 8.34 -4.26
N ALA A 69 12.57 8.51 -3.45
CA ALA A 69 11.22 8.85 -3.93
C ALA A 69 11.20 10.12 -4.80
N ARG A 70 12.07 11.08 -4.51
CA ARG A 70 12.25 12.33 -5.27
C ARG A 70 13.14 12.16 -6.52
N GLY A 71 13.60 10.94 -6.82
CA GLY A 71 14.35 10.60 -8.03
C GLY A 71 15.87 10.62 -7.86
N GLU A 72 16.41 10.73 -6.64
CA GLU A 72 17.84 10.57 -6.42
C GLU A 72 18.25 9.09 -6.46
N GLN A 73 19.47 8.83 -6.86
CA GLN A 73 20.07 7.50 -6.79
C GLN A 73 20.51 7.19 -5.36
N ILE A 74 20.19 5.99 -4.86
CA ILE A 74 20.73 5.49 -3.60
C ILE A 74 21.44 4.14 -3.79
N GLY A 75 22.39 3.88 -2.91
CA GLY A 75 23.07 2.58 -2.82
C GLY A 75 22.21 1.60 -2.03
N VAL A 76 22.21 0.33 -2.46
CA VAL A 76 21.50 -0.76 -1.79
C VAL A 76 22.45 -1.96 -1.59
N GLN A 77 22.07 -2.83 -0.66
CA GLN A 77 22.80 -4.05 -0.37
C GLN A 77 22.98 -4.94 -1.63
N PRO A 78 24.06 -5.81 -1.65
CA PRO A 78 25.08 -5.98 -0.62
C PRO A 78 26.11 -4.84 -0.60
N TYR A 79 26.83 -4.74 0.53
CA TYR A 79 27.89 -3.74 0.69
C TYR A 79 29.25 -4.42 0.73
N ALA A 80 30.26 -3.78 0.12
CA ALA A 80 31.64 -4.20 0.25
C ALA A 80 32.16 -4.03 1.70
N ALA A 81 33.29 -4.66 2.04
CA ALA A 81 33.92 -4.49 3.33
C ALA A 81 34.27 -3.02 3.67
N SER A 82 34.47 -2.18 2.65
CA SER A 82 34.66 -0.75 2.78
C SER A 82 33.36 0.02 3.19
N GLY A 83 32.22 -0.66 3.18
CA GLY A 83 30.90 -0.04 3.39
C GLY A 83 30.26 0.55 2.14
N GLN A 84 30.90 0.47 0.98
CA GLN A 84 30.33 0.95 -0.28
C GLN A 84 29.25 -0.02 -0.80
N PRO A 85 28.09 0.47 -1.27
CA PRO A 85 27.08 -0.37 -1.87
C PRO A 85 27.58 -0.97 -3.20
N LEU A 86 27.32 -2.25 -3.42
CA LEU A 86 27.65 -2.94 -4.67
C LEU A 86 26.56 -2.81 -5.73
N ARG A 87 25.38 -2.38 -5.32
CA ARG A 87 24.26 -2.07 -6.21
C ARG A 87 23.71 -0.68 -5.89
N SER A 88 23.08 -0.08 -6.86
CA SER A 88 22.35 1.18 -6.70
C SER A 88 21.08 1.18 -7.52
N GLN A 89 20.13 2.00 -7.12
CA GLN A 89 18.85 2.14 -7.82
C GLN A 89 18.45 3.62 -7.91
N GLN A 90 17.69 3.94 -8.96
CA GLN A 90 17.13 5.27 -9.19
C GLN A 90 15.80 5.13 -9.93
N LEU A 91 14.78 5.89 -9.55
CA LEU A 91 13.52 5.95 -10.29
C LEU A 91 13.71 6.62 -11.66
N ARG A 92 13.03 6.12 -12.68
CA ARG A 92 12.93 6.82 -13.98
C ARG A 92 12.12 8.11 -13.87
N ARG A 93 11.06 8.07 -13.04
CA ARG A 93 10.18 9.20 -12.71
C ARG A 93 10.03 9.26 -11.21
N ALA A 94 10.28 10.43 -10.63
CA ALA A 94 10.02 10.69 -9.23
C ALA A 94 8.56 10.39 -8.86
N LEU A 95 8.33 10.17 -7.58
CA LEU A 95 7.00 10.16 -6.98
C LEU A 95 6.57 11.58 -6.61
N ASP A 96 5.27 11.78 -6.48
CA ASP A 96 4.69 13.04 -6.00
C ASP A 96 4.53 13.05 -4.47
N PHE A 97 4.42 11.87 -3.86
CA PHE A 97 4.34 11.71 -2.41
C PHE A 97 4.88 10.35 -1.95
N ALA A 98 5.26 10.25 -0.66
CA ALA A 98 5.62 8.99 -0.04
C ALA A 98 5.39 9.00 1.48
N ALA A 99 5.33 7.80 2.07
CA ALA A 99 5.39 7.58 3.50
C ALA A 99 6.40 6.47 3.83
N VAL A 100 7.32 6.74 4.76
CA VAL A 100 8.12 5.68 5.38
C VAL A 100 7.31 5.11 6.53
N THR A 101 7.15 3.79 6.53
CA THR A 101 6.26 3.04 7.42
C THR A 101 7.02 1.95 8.18
N ASP A 102 8.19 2.26 8.72
CA ASP A 102 8.95 1.29 9.51
C ASP A 102 8.08 0.68 10.63
N HIS A 103 8.31 -0.61 10.90
CA HIS A 103 7.58 -1.36 11.92
C HIS A 103 7.67 -0.70 13.29
N SER A 104 6.53 -0.44 13.93
CA SER A 104 6.49 0.08 15.31
C SER A 104 6.90 -0.95 16.35
N GLU A 105 6.73 -2.23 16.01
CA GLU A 105 7.21 -3.37 16.79
C GLU A 105 8.73 -3.44 16.72
N LEU A 106 9.34 -3.68 17.88
CA LEU A 106 10.80 -3.88 17.97
C LEU A 106 11.67 -2.67 17.55
N LEU A 107 11.06 -1.51 17.29
CA LEU A 107 11.76 -0.28 16.89
C LEU A 107 12.82 0.13 17.94
N GLY A 108 12.50 0.06 19.22
CA GLY A 108 13.42 0.34 20.32
C GLY A 108 14.44 -0.78 20.54
N GLU A 109 14.05 -2.02 20.32
CA GLU A 109 14.92 -3.19 20.42
C GLU A 109 16.04 -3.14 19.35
N VAL A 110 15.70 -2.80 18.11
CA VAL A 110 16.65 -2.61 17.01
C VAL A 110 17.61 -1.48 17.35
N GLU A 111 17.11 -0.32 17.79
CA GLU A 111 17.93 0.84 18.21
C GLU A 111 18.91 0.47 19.30
N LEU A 112 18.46 -0.20 20.37
CA LEU A 112 19.30 -0.60 21.49
C LEU A 112 20.37 -1.62 21.09
N CYS A 113 20.08 -2.53 20.16
CA CYS A 113 21.02 -3.54 19.71
C CYS A 113 22.04 -3.00 18.68
N GLN A 114 21.73 -1.90 18.00
CA GLN A 114 22.64 -1.23 17.06
C GLN A 114 23.54 -0.19 17.73
N THR A 115 23.09 0.42 18.86
CA THR A 115 23.78 1.54 19.49
C THR A 115 24.78 1.07 20.56
N PRO A 116 26.11 1.16 20.33
CA PRO A 116 27.13 0.81 21.31
C PRO A 116 26.95 1.61 22.63
N GLY A 117 27.02 0.90 23.76
CA GLY A 117 26.87 1.52 25.08
C GLY A 117 25.41 1.78 25.49
N SER A 118 24.42 1.38 24.69
CA SER A 118 23.03 1.38 25.14
C SER A 118 22.78 0.43 26.29
N ALA A 119 21.66 0.60 27.01
CA ALA A 119 21.36 -0.16 28.22
C ALA A 119 21.32 -1.68 28.01
N THR A 120 21.09 -2.16 26.79
CA THR A 120 20.96 -3.61 26.49
C THR A 120 21.96 -4.10 25.44
N TYR A 121 22.89 -3.26 24.98
CA TYR A 121 23.83 -3.60 23.91
C TYR A 121 24.61 -4.89 24.15
N ASP A 122 25.06 -5.12 25.39
CA ASP A 122 25.86 -6.28 25.77
C ASP A 122 25.04 -7.52 26.18
N THR A 123 23.71 -7.46 26.05
CA THR A 123 22.84 -8.62 26.32
C THR A 123 22.98 -9.68 25.23
N TRP A 124 22.65 -10.93 25.54
CA TRP A 124 22.73 -12.02 24.58
C TRP A 124 21.78 -11.85 23.38
N GLN A 125 20.61 -11.21 23.58
CA GLN A 125 19.66 -10.91 22.51
C GLN A 125 20.31 -9.97 21.48
N CYS A 126 20.92 -8.88 21.93
CA CYS A 126 21.60 -7.94 21.06
C CYS A 126 22.90 -8.53 20.46
N ALA A 127 23.60 -9.40 21.18
CA ALA A 127 24.73 -10.17 20.62
C ALA A 127 24.25 -11.12 19.50
N LEU A 128 23.09 -11.79 19.69
CA LEU A 128 22.45 -12.61 18.66
C LEU A 128 22.11 -11.77 17.43
N TYR A 129 21.45 -10.61 17.61
CA TYR A 129 21.11 -9.68 16.55
C TYR A 129 22.31 -9.29 15.69
N ARG A 130 23.46 -8.95 16.31
CA ARG A 130 24.65 -8.54 15.58
C ARG A 130 25.43 -9.69 14.94
N ARG A 131 25.41 -10.91 15.54
CA ARG A 131 26.20 -12.06 15.08
C ARG A 131 25.44 -13.01 14.17
N TRP A 132 24.14 -13.15 14.39
CA TRP A 132 23.26 -14.01 13.61
C TRP A 132 21.91 -13.33 13.37
N PRO A 133 21.88 -12.29 12.50
CA PRO A 133 20.69 -11.47 12.25
C PRO A 133 19.44 -12.28 11.90
N ARG A 134 19.60 -13.32 11.05
CA ARG A 134 18.48 -14.20 10.66
C ARG A 134 17.86 -14.94 11.86
N GLY A 135 18.67 -15.43 12.77
CA GLY A 135 18.18 -16.08 14.01
C GLY A 135 17.49 -15.08 14.93
N ALA A 136 18.03 -13.86 15.03
CA ALA A 136 17.40 -12.78 15.77
C ALA A 136 16.05 -12.39 15.16
N TYR A 137 15.96 -12.28 13.84
CA TYR A 137 14.69 -12.01 13.15
C TYR A 137 13.59 -12.97 13.60
N TYR A 138 13.82 -14.29 13.54
CA TYR A 138 12.80 -15.27 13.93
C TYR A 138 12.45 -15.20 15.41
N LEU A 139 13.45 -15.10 16.28
CA LEU A 139 13.23 -15.06 17.73
C LEU A 139 12.46 -13.80 18.16
N PHE A 140 12.83 -12.65 17.61
CA PHE A 140 12.25 -11.37 17.99
C PHE A 140 10.79 -11.29 17.51
N ASN A 141 10.53 -11.67 16.25
CA ASN A 141 9.18 -11.72 15.71
C ASN A 141 8.29 -12.75 16.43
N TYR A 142 8.81 -13.92 16.78
CA TYR A 142 8.09 -14.91 17.57
C TYR A 142 7.68 -14.37 18.94
N THR A 143 8.53 -13.55 19.57
CA THR A 143 8.21 -12.91 20.85
C THR A 143 7.16 -11.82 20.64
N ALA A 144 7.34 -10.94 19.65
CA ALA A 144 6.40 -9.86 19.34
C ALA A 144 5.02 -10.38 18.92
N SER A 145 4.93 -11.49 18.18
CA SER A 145 3.64 -12.10 17.78
C SER A 145 2.78 -12.57 18.95
N LYS A 146 3.39 -12.72 20.12
CA LYS A 146 2.69 -13.00 21.39
C LYS A 146 2.32 -11.73 22.16
N SER A 147 2.42 -10.56 21.57
CA SER A 147 2.28 -9.25 22.23
C SER A 147 3.25 -9.11 23.42
N GLN A 148 4.48 -9.60 23.28
CA GLN A 148 5.51 -9.55 24.31
C GLN A 148 6.77 -8.84 23.79
N ARG A 149 7.42 -8.08 24.67
CA ARG A 149 8.75 -7.52 24.42
C ARG A 149 9.84 -8.52 24.80
N LEU A 150 11.04 -8.30 24.27
CA LEU A 150 12.20 -9.13 24.61
C LEU A 150 12.54 -9.02 26.10
N GLY A 151 13.08 -10.09 26.68
CA GLY A 151 13.42 -10.15 28.12
C GLY A 151 14.44 -9.11 28.60
N ASN A 152 15.25 -8.53 27.70
CA ASN A 152 16.18 -7.45 28.00
C ASN A 152 15.53 -6.06 28.05
N CYS A 153 14.24 -5.94 27.75
CA CYS A 153 13.49 -4.68 27.80
C CYS A 153 13.02 -4.30 29.21
N GLY A 154 13.36 -5.10 30.24
CA GLY A 154 12.84 -4.96 31.60
C GLY A 154 11.50 -5.68 31.78
N SER A 155 11.07 -5.84 33.04
CA SER A 155 9.85 -6.59 33.37
C SER A 155 8.56 -5.93 32.86
N ASP A 156 8.57 -4.63 32.63
CA ASP A 156 7.46 -3.82 32.12
C ASP A 156 7.65 -3.40 30.64
N GLY A 157 8.76 -3.80 30.02
CA GLY A 157 9.09 -3.48 28.63
C GLY A 157 9.46 -2.01 28.40
N ASN A 158 9.57 -1.19 29.43
CA ASN A 158 9.75 0.26 29.31
C ASN A 158 11.10 0.64 28.70
N VAL A 159 12.17 -0.12 28.94
CA VAL A 159 13.49 0.16 28.38
C VAL A 159 13.43 0.24 26.85
N CYS A 160 12.81 -0.73 26.20
CA CYS A 160 12.67 -0.74 24.75
C CYS A 160 11.60 0.24 24.25
N ARG A 161 10.50 0.39 25.00
CA ARG A 161 9.46 1.36 24.63
C ARG A 161 10.01 2.78 24.58
N GLU A 162 10.77 3.21 25.58
CA GLU A 162 11.36 4.55 25.61
C GLU A 162 12.48 4.71 24.57
N ALA A 163 13.23 3.66 24.28
CA ALA A 163 14.25 3.68 23.23
C ALA A 163 13.66 3.90 21.82
N ALA A 164 12.41 3.50 21.60
CA ALA A 164 11.71 3.76 20.34
C ALA A 164 11.51 5.27 20.04
N ALA A 165 11.66 6.15 21.04
CA ALA A 165 11.50 7.60 20.86
C ALA A 165 12.54 8.20 19.89
N GLY A 166 13.77 7.70 19.90
CA GLY A 166 14.85 8.15 19.01
C GLY A 166 14.54 7.91 17.53
N PRO A 167 14.40 6.64 17.11
CA PRO A 167 14.06 6.31 15.73
C PRO A 167 12.69 6.88 15.30
N TRP A 168 11.69 6.95 16.18
CA TRP A 168 10.43 7.63 15.87
C TRP A 168 10.63 9.13 15.59
N GLN A 169 11.47 9.80 16.35
CA GLN A 169 11.82 11.18 16.07
C GLN A 169 12.52 11.33 14.73
N GLU A 170 13.42 10.41 14.37
CA GLU A 170 14.09 10.40 13.06
C GLU A 170 13.08 10.28 11.91
N ILE A 171 12.12 9.34 11.98
CA ILE A 171 11.05 9.20 10.99
C ILE A 171 10.28 10.53 10.84
N ARG A 172 9.89 11.14 11.95
CA ARG A 172 9.15 12.41 11.94
C ARG A 172 9.96 13.55 11.33
N MET A 173 11.23 13.66 11.69
CA MET A 173 12.13 14.70 11.15
C MET A 173 12.41 14.50 9.67
N ALA A 174 12.65 13.27 9.22
CA ALA A 174 12.86 12.95 7.81
C ALA A 174 11.61 13.29 6.97
N ALA A 175 10.42 12.92 7.47
CA ALA A 175 9.17 13.27 6.82
C ALA A 175 8.93 14.79 6.79
N ALA A 176 9.29 15.52 7.85
CA ALA A 176 9.16 16.99 7.88
C ALA A 176 10.12 17.66 6.90
N ALA A 177 11.37 17.19 6.85
CA ALA A 177 12.41 17.75 5.99
C ALA A 177 12.16 17.49 4.50
N ALA A 178 11.55 16.33 4.17
CA ALA A 178 11.25 15.96 2.78
C ALA A 178 10.00 16.66 2.24
N ASN A 179 9.13 17.18 3.11
CA ASN A 179 7.87 17.80 2.69
C ASN A 179 8.11 19.16 2.01
N ASP A 180 7.83 19.21 0.72
CA ASP A 180 7.95 20.37 -0.15
C ASP A 180 6.59 20.60 -0.83
N PRO A 181 5.66 21.32 -0.18
CA PRO A 181 4.30 21.50 -0.69
C PRO A 181 4.29 21.99 -2.14
N CYS A 182 3.35 21.49 -2.94
CA CYS A 182 3.22 21.71 -4.38
C CYS A 182 4.24 20.95 -5.25
N ARG A 183 5.25 20.28 -4.67
CA ARG A 183 6.24 19.49 -5.41
C ARG A 183 6.33 18.05 -4.94
N PHE A 184 6.43 17.84 -3.63
CA PHE A 184 6.52 16.54 -3.02
C PHE A 184 5.91 16.55 -1.62
N SER A 185 4.95 15.68 -1.36
CA SER A 185 4.37 15.51 -0.04
C SER A 185 4.90 14.25 0.64
N SER A 186 5.38 14.38 1.87
CA SER A 186 5.78 13.24 2.69
C SER A 186 4.89 13.16 3.92
N PHE A 187 4.46 11.96 4.31
CA PHE A 187 3.64 11.74 5.49
C PHE A 187 4.48 11.19 6.65
N VAL A 188 4.15 11.58 7.87
CA VAL A 188 4.59 10.85 9.06
C VAL A 188 3.76 9.59 9.15
N ALA A 189 4.42 8.44 9.27
CA ALA A 189 3.74 7.15 9.26
C ALA A 189 4.54 6.09 10.01
N TYR A 190 3.92 4.95 10.25
CA TYR A 190 4.56 3.72 10.73
C TYR A 190 3.66 2.52 10.40
N GLU A 191 4.22 1.33 10.40
CA GLU A 191 3.43 0.11 10.33
C GLU A 191 3.16 -0.46 11.72
N TRP A 192 1.89 -0.78 11.96
CA TRP A 192 1.43 -1.61 13.06
C TRP A 192 1.37 -3.07 12.60
N THR A 193 2.29 -3.89 13.10
CA THR A 193 2.58 -5.23 12.59
C THR A 193 1.94 -6.30 13.47
N GLY A 194 0.62 -6.37 13.43
CA GLY A 194 -0.13 -7.36 14.18
C GLY A 194 -0.07 -8.74 13.55
N SER A 195 0.02 -9.78 14.37
CA SER A 195 -0.02 -11.18 13.94
C SER A 195 -0.67 -12.05 14.99
N HIS A 196 -1.43 -13.06 14.58
CA HIS A 196 -1.85 -14.13 15.48
C HIS A 196 -0.81 -15.27 15.47
N GLY A 197 -0.85 -16.14 16.48
CA GLY A 197 0.14 -17.19 16.70
C GLY A 197 0.33 -18.20 15.58
N SER A 198 -0.56 -18.22 14.59
CA SER A 198 -0.46 -18.99 13.33
C SER A 198 0.33 -18.27 12.23
N GLY A 199 0.81 -17.04 12.47
CA GLY A 199 1.46 -16.23 11.45
C GLY A 199 0.49 -15.52 10.51
N ASP A 200 -0.78 -15.36 10.91
CA ASP A 200 -1.78 -14.62 10.16
C ASP A 200 -1.45 -13.13 10.16
N ASN A 201 -1.41 -12.52 8.99
CA ASN A 201 -1.10 -11.10 8.85
C ASN A 201 -2.31 -10.24 9.26
N LEU A 202 -2.07 -9.29 10.18
CA LEU A 202 -3.04 -8.27 10.58
C LEU A 202 -2.44 -6.87 10.42
N HIS A 203 -1.43 -6.70 9.61
CA HIS A 203 -0.64 -5.47 9.47
C HIS A 203 -1.45 -4.29 8.92
N ARG A 204 -1.09 -3.07 9.36
CA ARG A 204 -1.71 -1.80 8.95
C ARG A 204 -0.70 -0.68 8.93
N ASN A 205 -0.63 0.06 7.84
CA ASN A 205 0.10 1.32 7.80
C ASN A 205 -0.73 2.43 8.43
N VAL A 206 -0.22 3.08 9.44
CA VAL A 206 -0.83 4.24 10.10
C VAL A 206 -0.21 5.50 9.50
N ILE A 207 -1.03 6.30 8.82
CA ILE A 207 -0.63 7.53 8.13
C ILE A 207 -1.23 8.73 8.86
N PHE A 208 -0.41 9.72 9.19
CA PHE A 208 -0.85 10.95 9.85
C PHE A 208 -0.96 12.10 8.85
N ARG A 209 -2.01 12.91 9.01
CA ARG A 209 -2.26 14.09 8.19
C ARG A 209 -1.19 15.16 8.37
N THR A 210 -0.73 15.38 9.60
CA THR A 210 0.21 16.45 9.96
C THR A 210 1.42 15.90 10.71
N ALA A 211 2.30 16.80 11.17
CA ALA A 211 3.41 16.45 12.05
C ALA A 211 2.99 16.34 13.54
N GLU A 212 1.75 16.70 13.88
CA GLU A 212 1.19 16.48 15.20
C GLU A 212 0.79 15.00 15.37
N VAL A 213 1.62 14.24 16.03
CA VAL A 213 1.51 12.80 16.18
C VAL A 213 1.78 12.39 17.63
N PRO A 214 1.37 11.19 18.06
CA PRO A 214 1.71 10.69 19.38
C PRO A 214 3.22 10.70 19.67
N ARG A 215 3.60 10.84 20.94
CA ARG A 215 5.01 10.84 21.38
C ARG A 215 5.78 9.58 20.98
N LEU A 216 5.10 8.44 20.97
CA LEU A 216 5.59 7.14 20.51
C LEU A 216 4.60 6.53 19.53
N PRO A 217 5.05 5.72 18.57
CA PRO A 217 4.14 4.94 17.73
C PRO A 217 3.40 3.91 18.59
N VAL A 218 2.14 3.66 18.26
CA VAL A 218 1.33 2.65 18.96
C VAL A 218 1.59 1.29 18.31
N SER A 219 2.19 0.36 19.05
CA SER A 219 2.59 -0.94 18.52
C SER A 219 1.57 -2.06 18.81
N PHE A 220 1.67 -3.16 18.09
CA PHE A 220 0.91 -4.38 18.34
C PHE A 220 1.23 -4.96 19.72
N VAL A 221 2.49 -4.91 20.14
CA VAL A 221 2.92 -5.39 21.47
C VAL A 221 2.17 -4.65 22.59
N ASP A 222 1.84 -3.37 22.38
CA ASP A 222 1.13 -2.54 23.36
C ASP A 222 -0.40 -2.71 23.29
N THR A 223 -0.96 -3.14 22.14
CA THR A 223 -2.41 -3.12 21.91
C THR A 223 -3.02 -4.50 21.67
N GLY A 224 -2.33 -5.41 21.01
CA GLY A 224 -2.75 -6.79 20.77
C GLY A 224 -3.92 -6.97 19.78
N SER A 225 -4.60 -5.90 19.36
CA SER A 225 -5.67 -5.98 18.35
C SER A 225 -5.88 -4.67 17.61
N PRO A 226 -6.46 -4.71 16.37
CA PRO A 226 -6.78 -3.50 15.62
C PRO A 226 -7.75 -2.56 16.34
N GLU A 227 -8.75 -3.08 17.03
CA GLU A 227 -9.73 -2.28 17.75
C GLU A 227 -9.06 -1.45 18.85
N ARG A 228 -8.10 -2.05 19.56
CA ARG A 228 -7.32 -1.36 20.59
C ARG A 228 -6.33 -0.36 19.99
N LEU A 229 -5.78 -0.64 18.80
CA LEU A 229 -4.99 0.33 18.04
C LEU A 229 -5.83 1.59 17.78
N TRP A 230 -7.03 1.44 17.17
CA TRP A 230 -7.90 2.57 16.84
C TRP A 230 -8.36 3.34 18.07
N GLU A 231 -8.68 2.63 19.15
CA GLU A 231 -9.06 3.25 20.44
C GLU A 231 -7.89 4.05 21.04
N THR A 232 -6.68 3.49 21.03
CA THR A 232 -5.48 4.14 21.57
C THR A 232 -5.09 5.36 20.75
N LEU A 233 -5.10 5.25 19.41
CA LEU A 233 -4.86 6.39 18.52
C LEU A 233 -5.93 7.47 18.67
N GLY A 234 -7.20 7.10 18.79
CA GLY A 234 -8.29 8.07 19.01
C GLY A 234 -8.13 8.87 20.30
N LYS A 235 -7.57 8.24 21.35
CA LYS A 235 -7.25 8.93 22.62
C LYS A 235 -5.97 9.78 22.51
N ALA A 236 -4.94 9.26 21.87
CA ALA A 236 -3.65 9.93 21.72
C ALA A 236 -3.72 11.14 20.76
N CYS A 237 -4.57 11.06 19.75
CA CYS A 237 -4.84 12.12 18.77
C CYS A 237 -6.11 12.90 19.12
N SER A 238 -6.12 13.54 20.29
CA SER A 238 -7.26 14.36 20.75
C SER A 238 -7.23 15.81 20.25
N SER A 239 -6.09 16.28 19.73
CA SER A 239 -5.99 17.62 19.12
C SER A 239 -6.53 17.61 17.70
N PRO A 240 -7.13 18.72 17.22
CA PRO A 240 -7.63 18.82 15.84
C PRO A 240 -6.56 18.66 14.76
N GLY A 241 -5.28 18.89 15.11
CA GLY A 241 -4.14 18.72 14.20
C GLY A 241 -3.72 17.27 14.03
N CYS A 242 -3.99 16.38 15.00
CA CYS A 242 -3.63 14.97 14.96
C CYS A 242 -4.75 14.14 14.32
N ASP A 243 -4.80 14.08 13.00
CA ASP A 243 -5.70 13.18 12.25
C ASP A 243 -4.90 12.04 11.61
N TRP A 244 -5.49 10.84 11.56
CA TRP A 244 -4.83 9.63 11.09
C TRP A 244 -5.80 8.70 10.38
N LEU A 245 -5.27 7.85 9.52
CA LEU A 245 -5.96 6.69 8.96
C LEU A 245 -5.04 5.47 9.02
N ALA A 246 -5.64 4.27 8.98
CA ALA A 246 -4.93 3.02 8.90
C ALA A 246 -5.27 2.30 7.59
N ILE A 247 -4.28 1.64 6.99
CA ILE A 247 -4.41 0.94 5.71
C ILE A 247 -4.02 -0.52 5.93
N PRO A 248 -4.99 -1.45 6.05
CA PRO A 248 -4.72 -2.88 6.12
C PRO A 248 -4.12 -3.37 4.80
N HIS A 249 -3.15 -4.29 4.91
CA HIS A 249 -2.46 -4.86 3.77
C HIS A 249 -2.15 -6.35 3.96
N ASN A 250 -1.84 -7.05 2.86
CA ASN A 250 -1.64 -8.51 2.83
C ASN A 250 -2.83 -9.31 3.39
N ALA A 251 -4.03 -8.95 3.00
CA ALA A 251 -5.20 -9.74 3.33
C ALA A 251 -5.11 -11.17 2.75
N ASN A 252 -4.39 -11.34 1.64
CA ASN A 252 -4.04 -12.64 1.05
C ASN A 252 -3.16 -13.53 1.95
N LEU A 253 -2.54 -12.96 3.00
CA LEU A 253 -1.70 -13.67 3.99
C LEU A 253 -2.31 -13.68 5.40
N SER A 254 -3.59 -13.32 5.52
CA SER A 254 -4.27 -13.24 6.81
C SER A 254 -5.01 -14.52 7.20
N ALA A 255 -4.98 -15.56 6.37
CA ALA A 255 -5.81 -16.75 6.55
C ALA A 255 -7.29 -16.43 6.85
N GLY A 256 -7.79 -15.32 6.27
CA GLY A 256 -9.16 -14.81 6.47
C GLY A 256 -9.40 -14.07 7.78
N SER A 257 -8.39 -13.88 8.62
CA SER A 257 -8.57 -13.30 9.98
C SER A 257 -8.57 -11.76 10.02
N MET A 258 -8.11 -11.08 8.96
CA MET A 258 -7.96 -9.60 8.95
C MET A 258 -9.29 -8.84 9.01
N PHE A 259 -10.34 -9.37 8.38
CA PHE A 259 -11.63 -8.71 8.21
C PHE A 259 -12.77 -9.45 8.91
N THR A 260 -12.55 -9.85 10.15
CA THR A 260 -13.59 -10.41 11.01
C THR A 260 -14.40 -9.29 11.67
N ALA A 261 -15.74 -9.42 11.67
CA ALA A 261 -16.61 -8.47 12.36
C ALA A 261 -16.86 -8.94 13.83
N VAL A 262 -15.75 -9.20 14.55
CA VAL A 262 -15.75 -9.73 15.91
C VAL A 262 -14.86 -8.86 16.78
N ARG A 263 -15.35 -8.50 17.96
CA ARG A 263 -14.62 -7.73 18.96
C ARG A 263 -13.54 -8.59 19.66
N PRO A 264 -12.54 -7.98 20.32
CA PRO A 264 -11.50 -8.71 21.06
C PRO A 264 -12.03 -9.67 22.14
N ASP A 265 -13.24 -9.46 22.64
CA ASP A 265 -13.92 -10.34 23.60
C ASP A 265 -14.68 -11.51 22.93
N GLY A 266 -14.58 -11.65 21.61
CA GLY A 266 -15.24 -12.68 20.82
C GLY A 266 -16.70 -12.36 20.44
N ALA A 267 -17.26 -11.24 20.89
CA ALA A 267 -18.64 -10.87 20.56
C ALA A 267 -18.71 -10.21 19.16
N PRO A 268 -19.83 -10.34 18.44
CA PRO A 268 -20.04 -9.67 17.16
C PRO A 268 -19.93 -8.14 17.29
N TYR A 269 -19.54 -7.48 16.19
CA TYR A 269 -19.56 -6.01 16.11
C TYR A 269 -20.94 -5.47 16.38
N ARG A 270 -20.97 -4.33 17.06
CA ARG A 270 -22.11 -3.43 17.16
C ARG A 270 -21.95 -2.31 16.13
N ARG A 271 -22.96 -1.47 16.00
CA ARG A 271 -22.94 -0.28 15.13
C ARG A 271 -21.72 0.60 15.41
N GLU A 272 -21.43 0.89 16.67
CA GLU A 272 -20.31 1.75 17.08
C GLU A 272 -18.93 1.18 16.67
N ASP A 273 -18.79 -0.15 16.72
CA ASP A 273 -17.58 -0.85 16.31
C ASP A 273 -17.39 -0.73 14.79
N ALA A 274 -18.47 -0.92 14.02
CA ALA A 274 -18.51 -0.75 12.58
C ALA A 274 -18.19 0.71 12.16
N GLU A 275 -18.78 1.70 12.83
CA GLU A 275 -18.51 3.12 12.60
C GLU A 275 -17.05 3.48 12.90
N ARG A 276 -16.48 2.93 13.98
CA ARG A 276 -15.07 3.13 14.34
C ARG A 276 -14.16 2.59 13.26
N ARG A 277 -14.40 1.37 12.79
CA ARG A 277 -13.61 0.75 11.73
C ARG A 277 -13.71 1.52 10.43
N ALA A 278 -14.90 1.88 9.98
CA ALA A 278 -15.13 2.66 8.76
C ALA A 278 -14.37 4.01 8.76
N ARG A 279 -14.26 4.65 9.94
CA ARG A 279 -13.47 5.88 10.09
C ARG A 279 -11.96 5.61 10.10
N ALA A 280 -11.53 4.52 10.74
CA ALA A 280 -10.12 4.19 10.90
C ALA A 280 -9.50 3.66 9.60
N GLU A 281 -10.20 2.79 8.86
CA GLU A 281 -9.71 2.06 7.70
C GLU A 281 -10.49 2.43 6.41
N PRO A 282 -10.29 3.65 5.86
CA PRO A 282 -10.98 4.05 4.62
C PRO A 282 -10.39 3.42 3.37
N LEU A 283 -9.21 2.83 3.44
CA LEU A 283 -8.45 2.27 2.31
C LEU A 283 -8.00 0.84 2.59
N PHE A 284 -7.73 0.12 1.51
CA PHE A 284 -7.22 -1.23 1.45
C PHE A 284 -6.03 -1.26 0.47
N GLU A 285 -4.90 -1.82 0.88
CA GLU A 285 -3.78 -2.04 -0.03
C GLU A 285 -4.01 -3.36 -0.78
N ILE A 286 -4.39 -3.24 -2.05
CA ILE A 286 -4.78 -4.38 -2.88
C ILE A 286 -3.60 -5.10 -3.53
N MET A 287 -2.45 -4.41 -3.66
CA MET A 287 -1.26 -4.90 -4.32
C MET A 287 0.01 -4.40 -3.62
N GLN A 288 0.95 -5.32 -3.37
CA GLN A 288 2.32 -5.03 -2.96
C GLN A 288 3.24 -6.19 -3.36
N HIS A 289 4.54 -6.19 -2.98
CA HIS A 289 5.48 -7.21 -3.42
C HIS A 289 5.10 -8.66 -3.02
N LYS A 290 4.36 -8.85 -1.92
CA LYS A 290 3.82 -10.15 -1.48
C LYS A 290 2.49 -10.49 -2.17
N GLY A 291 2.24 -9.95 -3.37
CA GLY A 291 1.15 -10.29 -4.27
C GLY A 291 -0.12 -9.45 -4.13
N ALA A 292 -1.15 -9.89 -4.84
CA ALA A 292 -2.44 -9.21 -4.93
C ALA A 292 -3.46 -9.79 -3.95
N SER A 293 -4.25 -8.91 -3.34
CA SER A 293 -5.34 -9.23 -2.43
C SER A 293 -6.74 -8.95 -3.04
N GLU A 294 -6.85 -8.85 -4.37
CA GLU A 294 -8.13 -8.56 -5.05
C GLU A 294 -9.15 -9.68 -4.84
N CYS A 295 -8.79 -10.89 -5.24
CA CYS A 295 -9.62 -12.09 -5.18
C CYS A 295 -8.75 -13.34 -5.19
N VAL A 296 -9.33 -14.49 -4.88
CA VAL A 296 -8.65 -15.79 -4.93
C VAL A 296 -9.23 -16.64 -6.04
N ALA A 297 -8.37 -17.29 -6.82
CA ALA A 297 -8.79 -18.32 -7.76
C ALA A 297 -9.22 -19.57 -6.97
N ALA A 298 -10.53 -19.79 -6.84
CA ALA A 298 -11.05 -20.96 -6.14
C ALA A 298 -10.70 -22.24 -6.90
N ALA A 299 -9.94 -23.13 -6.28
CA ALA A 299 -9.69 -24.45 -6.82
C ALA A 299 -11.00 -25.27 -6.80
N GLY A 300 -11.67 -25.40 -7.96
CA GLY A 300 -12.74 -26.38 -8.19
C GLY A 300 -14.12 -26.04 -7.64
N ALA A 301 -14.39 -24.83 -7.21
CA ALA A 301 -15.74 -24.42 -6.81
C ALA A 301 -16.38 -23.58 -7.91
N GLY A 302 -17.58 -23.95 -8.34
CA GLY A 302 -18.48 -23.08 -9.07
C GLY A 302 -18.92 -21.91 -8.18
N GLY A 303 -17.94 -21.12 -7.72
CA GLY A 303 -18.18 -19.88 -6.99
C GLY A 303 -18.81 -18.86 -7.91
N VAL A 304 -19.65 -18.00 -7.35
CA VAL A 304 -20.26 -16.88 -8.04
C VAL A 304 -19.12 -16.04 -8.65
N GLY A 305 -19.09 -15.96 -10.00
CA GLY A 305 -18.13 -15.09 -10.71
C GLY A 305 -16.71 -15.67 -10.87
N ALA A 306 -16.56 -16.85 -11.51
CA ALA A 306 -15.23 -17.34 -11.88
C ALA A 306 -14.48 -16.29 -12.72
N ASP A 307 -13.45 -15.66 -12.14
CA ASP A 307 -12.58 -14.69 -12.78
C ASP A 307 -11.17 -15.28 -12.88
N GLU A 308 -10.72 -15.58 -14.10
CA GLU A 308 -9.37 -16.09 -14.38
C GLU A 308 -8.28 -15.14 -13.87
N SER A 309 -8.57 -13.85 -13.81
CA SER A 309 -7.65 -12.84 -13.31
C SER A 309 -7.38 -12.93 -11.81
N CYS A 310 -8.13 -13.71 -11.04
CA CYS A 310 -7.86 -13.94 -9.60
C CYS A 310 -6.58 -14.77 -9.35
N SER A 311 -5.98 -15.35 -10.37
CA SER A 311 -4.65 -15.98 -10.28
C SER A 311 -3.48 -14.99 -10.37
N PHE A 312 -3.78 -13.69 -10.61
CA PHE A 312 -2.78 -12.64 -10.76
C PHE A 312 -2.00 -12.45 -9.46
N GLU A 313 -0.67 -12.55 -9.54
CA GLU A 313 0.26 -12.37 -8.42
C GLU A 313 -0.21 -13.06 -7.11
N GLN A 314 -0.89 -14.19 -7.22
CA GLN A 314 -1.33 -14.97 -6.08
C GLN A 314 -0.17 -15.82 -5.56
N LEU A 315 0.11 -15.70 -4.26
CA LEU A 315 1.09 -16.53 -3.56
C LEU A 315 0.57 -17.97 -3.38
N PRO A 316 1.48 -18.96 -3.25
CA PRO A 316 1.10 -20.36 -3.04
C PRO A 316 0.67 -20.70 -1.60
N TYR A 317 0.59 -19.71 -0.70
CA TYR A 317 0.19 -19.84 0.71
C TYR A 317 -0.64 -18.64 1.13
N ASP A 318 -1.38 -18.76 2.23
CA ASP A 318 -2.33 -17.78 2.76
C ASP A 318 -1.95 -17.22 4.14
N SER A 319 -0.75 -17.57 4.64
CA SER A 319 -0.18 -17.05 5.89
C SER A 319 1.35 -17.16 5.88
N PHE A 320 2.03 -16.40 6.73
CA PHE A 320 3.49 -16.53 6.89
C PHE A 320 3.92 -17.90 7.45
N ALA A 321 3.05 -18.60 8.19
CA ALA A 321 3.32 -19.96 8.60
C ALA A 321 3.45 -20.90 7.39
N GLY A 322 2.63 -20.72 6.36
CA GLY A 322 2.69 -21.46 5.10
C GLY A 322 4.00 -21.24 4.33
N GLN A 323 4.59 -20.05 4.41
CA GLN A 323 5.90 -19.78 3.82
C GLN A 323 7.03 -20.58 4.48
N VAL A 324 7.00 -20.71 5.81
CA VAL A 324 8.04 -21.41 6.59
C VAL A 324 7.81 -22.91 6.64
N ARG A 325 6.55 -23.32 6.56
CA ARG A 325 6.07 -24.72 6.61
C ARG A 325 5.21 -25.03 5.39
N PRO A 326 5.83 -25.30 4.23
CA PRO A 326 5.08 -25.49 2.98
C PRO A 326 4.03 -26.61 3.03
N TRP A 327 4.20 -27.59 3.93
CA TRP A 327 3.21 -28.66 4.15
C TRP A 327 1.95 -28.20 4.89
N GLU A 328 1.98 -27.02 5.52
CA GLU A 328 0.84 -26.35 6.13
C GLU A 328 0.21 -25.32 5.17
N ALA A 329 0.86 -25.07 4.04
CA ALA A 329 0.37 -24.16 3.01
C ALA A 329 -0.98 -24.68 2.45
N ARG A 330 -2.02 -23.90 2.63
CA ARG A 330 -3.37 -24.21 2.17
C ARG A 330 -3.87 -23.10 1.26
N VAL A 331 -3.30 -23.03 0.05
CA VAL A 331 -3.85 -22.13 -0.97
C VAL A 331 -5.32 -22.44 -1.18
N GLY A 332 -6.17 -21.44 -0.96
CA GLY A 332 -7.61 -21.56 -1.17
C GLY A 332 -8.38 -22.30 -0.06
N SER A 333 -7.74 -22.61 1.09
CA SER A 333 -8.51 -23.07 2.26
C SER A 333 -9.30 -21.93 2.89
N HIS A 334 -8.82 -20.68 2.76
CA HIS A 334 -9.49 -19.46 3.18
C HIS A 334 -9.83 -18.64 1.93
N THR A 335 -11.08 -18.74 1.49
CA THR A 335 -11.63 -17.95 0.38
C THR A 335 -12.18 -16.61 0.86
N THR A 336 -11.99 -16.27 2.12
CA THR A 336 -12.50 -15.06 2.77
C THR A 336 -11.36 -14.11 3.08
N GLY A 337 -11.65 -12.80 3.10
CA GLY A 337 -10.70 -11.76 3.45
C GLY A 337 -10.05 -11.07 2.27
N TYR A 338 -10.25 -11.53 1.05
CA TYR A 338 -9.87 -10.80 -0.16
C TYR A 338 -10.81 -9.62 -0.41
N PHE A 339 -10.35 -8.63 -1.17
CA PHE A 339 -11.06 -7.36 -1.33
C PHE A 339 -12.53 -7.52 -1.75
N ARG A 340 -12.84 -8.39 -2.72
CA ARG A 340 -14.22 -8.63 -3.16
C ARG A 340 -15.09 -9.24 -2.07
N ASP A 341 -14.54 -10.17 -1.30
CA ASP A 341 -15.25 -10.79 -0.18
C ASP A 341 -15.53 -9.76 0.91
N VAL A 342 -14.54 -8.93 1.21
CA VAL A 342 -14.65 -7.84 2.20
C VAL A 342 -15.72 -6.84 1.81
N LEU A 343 -15.77 -6.42 0.54
CA LEU A 343 -16.82 -5.52 0.04
C LEU A 343 -18.22 -6.16 0.14
N ARG A 344 -18.35 -7.44 -0.19
CA ARG A 344 -19.61 -8.19 -0.06
C ARG A 344 -20.05 -8.31 1.39
N ASP A 345 -19.12 -8.63 2.30
CA ASP A 345 -19.41 -8.68 3.73
C ASP A 345 -19.78 -7.31 4.29
N GLY A 346 -19.20 -6.24 3.77
CA GLY A 346 -19.57 -4.85 4.08
C GLY A 346 -21.04 -4.58 3.80
N LEU A 347 -21.53 -4.91 2.61
CA LEU A 347 -22.96 -4.77 2.26
C LEU A 347 -23.88 -5.59 3.18
N ARG A 348 -23.44 -6.80 3.56
CA ARG A 348 -24.19 -7.66 4.49
C ARG A 348 -24.27 -7.03 5.88
N LEU A 349 -23.13 -6.55 6.39
CA LEU A 349 -23.05 -5.92 7.70
C LEU A 349 -23.84 -4.60 7.75
N GLU A 350 -23.85 -3.84 6.67
CA GLU A 350 -24.70 -2.64 6.56
C GLU A 350 -26.18 -2.96 6.78
N SER A 351 -26.65 -4.09 6.26
CA SER A 351 -28.03 -4.53 6.48
C SER A 351 -28.34 -4.83 7.95
N LEU A 352 -27.35 -5.34 8.68
CA LEU A 352 -27.50 -5.77 10.08
C LEU A 352 -27.25 -4.64 11.06
N LEU A 353 -26.28 -3.78 10.78
CA LEU A 353 -25.77 -2.78 11.71
C LEU A 353 -26.15 -1.35 11.31
N GLY A 354 -26.66 -1.16 10.07
CA GLY A 354 -26.94 0.16 9.49
C GLY A 354 -25.69 0.94 9.09
N VAL A 355 -24.52 0.30 9.08
CA VAL A 355 -23.21 0.85 8.69
C VAL A 355 -22.38 -0.24 8.04
N ASP A 356 -21.78 0.07 6.89
CA ASP A 356 -20.77 -0.76 6.25
C ASP A 356 -19.38 -0.45 6.84
N PRO A 357 -18.77 -1.39 7.61
CA PRO A 357 -17.43 -1.19 8.17
C PRO A 357 -16.32 -1.31 7.14
N TYR A 358 -16.60 -1.81 5.95
CA TYR A 358 -15.64 -2.16 4.90
C TYR A 358 -15.82 -1.34 3.62
N ARG A 359 -16.37 -0.15 3.74
CA ARG A 359 -16.47 0.80 2.62
C ARG A 359 -15.11 1.41 2.34
N MET A 360 -14.23 0.60 1.71
CA MET A 360 -12.83 0.91 1.49
C MET A 360 -12.53 1.21 0.03
N GLY A 361 -11.73 2.27 -0.22
CA GLY A 361 -11.04 2.47 -1.49
C GLY A 361 -9.79 1.60 -1.57
N VAL A 362 -9.06 1.67 -2.70
CA VAL A 362 -7.85 0.88 -2.91
C VAL A 362 -6.64 1.74 -3.21
N ILE A 363 -5.47 1.25 -2.77
CA ILE A 363 -4.14 1.69 -3.18
C ILE A 363 -3.27 0.47 -3.48
N GLY A 364 -2.17 0.66 -4.21
CA GLY A 364 -1.03 -0.24 -4.25
C GLY A 364 0.17 0.41 -3.58
N SER A 365 1.15 -0.38 -3.17
CA SER A 365 2.41 0.07 -2.58
C SER A 365 3.52 -0.93 -2.87
N THR A 366 4.77 -0.61 -2.53
CA THR A 366 5.87 -1.56 -2.73
C THR A 366 6.05 -2.52 -1.58
N ASP A 367 5.92 -2.08 -0.34
CA ASP A 367 6.39 -2.79 0.86
C ASP A 367 7.89 -3.14 0.75
N THR A 368 8.66 -2.23 0.12
CA THR A 368 10.10 -2.42 -0.05
C THR A 368 10.82 -2.33 1.28
N HIS A 369 11.79 -3.23 1.49
CA HIS A 369 12.66 -3.21 2.66
C HIS A 369 14.08 -2.74 2.31
N LEU A 370 14.22 -2.03 1.19
CA LEU A 370 15.49 -1.44 0.70
C LEU A 370 15.50 0.09 0.75
N GLY A 371 14.39 0.73 1.18
CA GLY A 371 14.21 2.17 1.12
C GLY A 371 13.99 2.72 -0.30
N ILE A 372 13.63 1.87 -1.27
CA ILE A 372 13.44 2.24 -2.69
C ILE A 372 11.96 2.45 -3.01
N ALA A 373 11.34 3.44 -2.37
CA ALA A 373 9.93 3.80 -2.57
C ALA A 373 9.55 3.90 -4.05
N GLY A 374 8.51 3.19 -4.50
CA GLY A 374 8.04 3.21 -5.88
C GLY A 374 8.92 2.45 -6.88
N GLY A 375 9.80 1.59 -6.41
CA GLY A 375 10.66 0.73 -7.26
C GLY A 375 9.91 -0.46 -7.86
N THR A 376 8.88 -0.21 -8.70
CA THR A 376 7.87 -1.20 -9.12
C THR A 376 8.09 -1.78 -10.52
N LEU A 377 9.15 -1.42 -11.24
CA LEU A 377 9.30 -1.83 -12.64
C LEU A 377 9.91 -3.22 -12.79
N GLU A 378 9.27 -4.07 -13.59
CA GLU A 378 9.68 -5.44 -13.92
C GLU A 378 11.08 -5.54 -14.57
N ASP A 379 11.55 -4.51 -15.23
CA ASP A 379 12.88 -4.48 -15.87
C ASP A 379 13.99 -3.97 -14.94
N ARG A 380 13.65 -3.56 -13.72
CA ARG A 380 14.57 -2.97 -12.75
C ARG A 380 14.48 -3.56 -11.36
N PHE A 381 13.74 -4.63 -11.20
CA PHE A 381 13.57 -5.25 -9.90
C PHE A 381 14.90 -5.86 -9.40
N ILE A 382 15.32 -5.46 -8.21
CA ILE A 382 16.57 -5.90 -7.56
C ILE A 382 16.32 -6.62 -6.24
N GLY A 383 15.10 -7.12 -6.04
CA GLY A 383 14.61 -7.70 -4.80
C GLY A 383 13.91 -6.65 -3.95
N HIS A 384 13.08 -7.12 -3.01
CA HIS A 384 12.39 -6.25 -2.07
C HIS A 384 13.16 -6.07 -0.75
N GLY A 385 14.11 -6.97 -0.41
CA GLY A 385 14.69 -7.14 0.92
C GLY A 385 13.64 -7.69 1.91
N GLY A 386 13.99 -7.85 3.16
CA GLY A 386 13.09 -8.35 4.21
C GLY A 386 13.31 -9.83 4.50
N ALA A 387 13.50 -10.24 5.75
CA ALA A 387 13.62 -11.60 6.28
C ALA A 387 14.57 -12.60 5.55
N GLY A 388 15.34 -12.14 4.59
CA GLY A 388 16.15 -12.96 3.71
C GLY A 388 17.55 -13.27 4.25
N GLN A 389 18.51 -13.32 3.34
CA GLN A 389 19.92 -13.56 3.67
C GLN A 389 20.62 -12.22 3.96
N PRO A 390 21.47 -12.13 4.99
CA PRO A 390 22.33 -10.98 5.17
C PRO A 390 23.18 -10.75 3.91
N ALA A 391 23.57 -9.49 3.68
CA ALA A 391 24.50 -9.14 2.62
C ALA A 391 25.81 -9.94 2.78
N ARG A 392 26.37 -10.38 1.66
CA ARG A 392 27.64 -11.09 1.57
C ARG A 392 28.66 -10.25 0.79
N ASP A 393 29.93 -10.65 0.85
CA ASP A 393 30.94 -10.06 -0.01
C ASP A 393 30.66 -10.39 -1.48
N GLY A 394 30.11 -9.44 -2.20
CA GLY A 394 29.70 -9.57 -3.60
C GLY A 394 28.17 -9.67 -3.80
N VAL A 395 27.73 -9.40 -5.01
CA VAL A 395 26.34 -9.61 -5.43
C VAL A 395 26.14 -11.10 -5.62
N PRO A 396 25.19 -11.74 -4.92
CA PRO A 396 24.91 -13.16 -5.13
C PRO A 396 24.48 -13.42 -6.59
N PRO A 397 24.91 -14.56 -7.18
CA PRO A 397 24.39 -14.97 -8.47
C PRO A 397 22.90 -15.35 -8.36
N GLY A 398 22.20 -15.37 -9.50
CA GLY A 398 20.83 -15.82 -9.58
C GLY A 398 19.79 -14.70 -9.44
N LEU A 399 18.57 -15.14 -9.13
CA LEU A 399 17.44 -14.21 -8.93
C LEU A 399 17.63 -13.42 -7.62
N PRO A 400 17.38 -12.11 -7.61
CA PRO A 400 17.57 -11.26 -6.43
C PRO A 400 16.53 -11.50 -5.33
N ASP A 401 15.50 -12.28 -5.62
CA ASP A 401 14.40 -12.57 -4.71
C ASP A 401 13.72 -13.91 -5.04
N ALA A 402 12.81 -14.34 -4.17
CA ALA A 402 11.94 -15.47 -4.44
C ALA A 402 11.02 -15.18 -5.63
N ALA A 403 10.92 -16.14 -6.57
CA ALA A 403 10.25 -15.92 -7.85
C ALA A 403 8.73 -15.66 -7.73
N GLU A 404 8.11 -15.99 -6.60
CA GLU A 404 6.71 -15.69 -6.31
C GLU A 404 6.45 -14.23 -5.93
N PHE A 405 7.47 -13.49 -5.49
CA PHE A 405 7.31 -12.07 -5.16
C PHE A 405 7.43 -11.19 -6.39
N GLY A 406 6.78 -10.01 -6.34
CA GLY A 406 6.79 -9.03 -7.41
C GLY A 406 7.41 -7.69 -6.97
N PRO A 407 7.54 -6.73 -7.89
CA PRO A 407 7.99 -5.38 -7.53
C PRO A 407 7.00 -4.58 -6.68
N GLY A 408 5.74 -5.02 -6.61
CA GLY A 408 4.68 -4.35 -5.88
C GLY A 408 3.83 -3.42 -6.74
N GLY A 409 3.25 -2.39 -6.12
CA GLY A 409 2.32 -1.48 -6.76
C GLY A 409 2.51 -0.02 -6.34
N LEU A 410 1.63 0.85 -6.83
CA LEU A 410 1.63 2.29 -6.56
C LEU A 410 0.27 2.77 -6.09
N ALA A 411 0.28 3.77 -5.21
CA ALA A 411 -0.89 4.55 -4.82
C ALA A 411 -1.08 5.71 -5.79
N MET A 412 -2.25 5.74 -6.43
CA MET A 412 -2.65 6.77 -7.37
C MET A 412 -3.77 7.60 -6.74
N VAL A 413 -3.59 8.89 -6.60
CA VAL A 413 -4.49 9.77 -5.83
C VAL A 413 -4.94 10.94 -6.67
N TRP A 414 -6.26 11.13 -6.78
CA TRP A 414 -6.88 12.30 -7.38
C TRP A 414 -7.10 13.38 -6.33
N ALA A 415 -6.29 14.45 -6.36
CA ALA A 415 -6.36 15.55 -5.40
C ALA A 415 -6.27 16.90 -6.09
N GLU A 416 -6.74 17.93 -5.43
CA GLU A 416 -6.81 19.30 -5.98
C GLU A 416 -5.42 19.91 -6.15
N GLN A 417 -4.46 19.53 -5.28
CA GLN A 417 -3.08 20.01 -5.29
C GLN A 417 -2.17 19.09 -4.50
N ASN A 418 -0.85 19.14 -4.72
CA ASN A 418 0.13 18.32 -4.00
C ASN A 418 0.48 18.95 -2.64
N THR A 419 -0.39 18.73 -1.66
CA THR A 419 -0.14 19.07 -0.25
C THR A 419 -0.61 17.93 0.64
N ARG A 420 -0.02 17.78 1.84
CA ARG A 420 -0.48 16.77 2.81
C ARG A 420 -1.98 16.81 3.03
N ASP A 421 -2.53 18.01 3.23
CA ASP A 421 -3.96 18.18 3.48
C ASP A 421 -4.83 17.73 2.33
N SER A 422 -4.50 18.12 1.09
CA SER A 422 -5.28 17.76 -0.09
C SER A 422 -5.19 16.27 -0.40
N LEU A 423 -3.98 15.71 -0.33
CA LEU A 423 -3.77 14.26 -0.52
C LEU A 423 -4.44 13.44 0.59
N PHE A 424 -4.29 13.83 1.87
CA PHE A 424 -4.92 13.13 2.98
C PHE A 424 -6.45 13.17 2.88
N ALA A 425 -7.03 14.31 2.49
CA ALA A 425 -8.45 14.43 2.23
C ALA A 425 -8.91 13.52 1.07
N ALA A 426 -8.09 13.38 0.02
CA ALA A 426 -8.35 12.46 -1.09
C ALA A 426 -8.29 10.99 -0.66
N LEU A 427 -7.29 10.60 0.16
CA LEU A 427 -7.21 9.28 0.78
C LEU A 427 -8.45 9.00 1.64
N ARG A 428 -8.88 9.96 2.46
CA ARG A 428 -10.09 9.85 3.30
C ARG A 428 -11.36 9.66 2.48
N ARG A 429 -11.54 10.41 1.39
CA ARG A 429 -12.70 10.26 0.50
C ARG A 429 -12.57 9.12 -0.49
N ARG A 430 -11.45 8.36 -0.44
CA ARG A 430 -11.17 7.19 -1.28
C ARG A 430 -11.11 7.49 -2.78
N GLU A 431 -10.79 8.71 -3.17
CA GLU A 431 -10.62 9.06 -4.57
C GLU A 431 -9.23 8.65 -5.06
N THR A 432 -9.03 7.34 -5.02
CA THR A 432 -7.75 6.66 -5.23
C THR A 432 -7.94 5.45 -6.14
N TYR A 433 -6.85 5.01 -6.73
CA TYR A 433 -6.77 3.73 -7.40
C TYR A 433 -5.38 3.12 -7.22
N ALA A 434 -5.29 1.81 -7.38
CA ALA A 434 -4.06 1.03 -7.30
C ALA A 434 -3.54 0.70 -8.68
N THR A 435 -2.22 0.53 -8.81
CA THR A 435 -1.61 -0.12 -9.96
C THR A 435 -0.68 -1.24 -9.51
N SER A 436 -0.34 -2.14 -10.42
CA SER A 436 0.63 -3.21 -10.17
C SER A 436 2.06 -2.82 -10.56
N GLY A 437 2.32 -1.54 -10.92
CA GLY A 437 3.68 -1.04 -11.16
C GLY A 437 3.77 0.10 -12.14
N THR A 438 3.10 0.03 -13.25
CA THR A 438 3.00 1.10 -14.25
C THR A 438 2.06 2.22 -13.77
N ARG A 439 2.04 3.36 -14.48
CA ARG A 439 1.26 4.53 -14.09
C ARG A 439 0.17 4.90 -15.12
N PRO A 440 -0.73 3.96 -15.52
CA PRO A 440 -1.83 4.30 -16.42
C PRO A 440 -2.77 5.30 -15.75
N LEU A 441 -3.31 6.23 -16.52
CA LEU A 441 -4.33 7.14 -16.04
C LEU A 441 -5.69 6.41 -16.04
N LEU A 442 -6.44 6.51 -14.94
CA LEU A 442 -7.76 5.90 -14.80
C LEU A 442 -8.75 6.89 -14.17
N ARG A 443 -9.89 7.10 -14.84
CA ARG A 443 -11.06 7.79 -14.31
C ARG A 443 -12.25 6.84 -14.28
N PHE A 444 -13.02 6.89 -13.20
CA PHE A 444 -14.24 6.12 -13.05
C PHE A 444 -15.30 6.97 -12.38
N PHE A 445 -16.44 7.15 -13.05
CA PHE A 445 -17.59 7.94 -12.60
C PHE A 445 -18.85 7.12 -12.64
N GLY A 446 -19.76 7.37 -11.69
CA GLY A 446 -21.11 6.80 -11.65
C GLY A 446 -22.17 7.89 -11.54
N GLY A 447 -23.24 7.75 -12.28
CA GLY A 447 -24.37 8.70 -12.31
C GLY A 447 -25.63 8.04 -12.88
N PHE A 448 -26.60 8.84 -13.37
CA PHE A 448 -27.82 8.33 -13.99
C PHE A 448 -28.03 8.87 -15.41
N ASP A 449 -27.49 10.05 -15.73
CA ASP A 449 -27.83 10.83 -16.93
C ASP A 449 -26.62 11.18 -17.81
N TYR A 450 -25.54 10.39 -17.76
CA TYR A 450 -24.38 10.65 -18.62
C TYR A 450 -24.75 10.52 -20.11
N PRO A 451 -24.37 11.49 -20.96
CA PRO A 451 -24.59 11.44 -22.42
C PRO A 451 -23.98 10.20 -23.05
N ALA A 452 -24.59 9.69 -24.12
CA ALA A 452 -24.12 8.49 -24.80
C ALA A 452 -22.74 8.68 -25.47
N ASP A 453 -22.43 9.89 -25.89
CA ASP A 453 -21.20 10.31 -26.57
C ASP A 453 -20.11 10.84 -25.62
N LEU A 454 -20.29 10.71 -24.29
CA LEU A 454 -19.39 11.28 -23.30
C LEU A 454 -17.92 10.82 -23.46
N CYS A 455 -17.68 9.60 -23.97
CA CYS A 455 -16.32 9.11 -24.23
C CYS A 455 -15.57 9.90 -25.32
N GLY A 456 -16.29 10.56 -26.22
CA GLY A 456 -15.69 11.44 -27.24
C GLY A 456 -15.62 12.92 -26.83
N ASP A 457 -16.11 13.25 -25.63
CA ASP A 457 -16.22 14.63 -25.18
C ASP A 457 -14.94 15.11 -24.49
N PRO A 458 -14.32 16.21 -24.93
CA PRO A 458 -13.11 16.76 -24.28
C PRO A 458 -13.38 17.22 -22.82
N GLU A 459 -14.64 17.49 -22.47
CA GLU A 459 -15.04 17.85 -21.10
C GLU A 459 -15.49 16.63 -20.26
N LEU A 460 -15.14 15.41 -20.64
CA LEU A 460 -15.53 14.18 -19.96
C LEU A 460 -15.37 14.29 -18.43
N VAL A 461 -14.22 14.76 -17.96
CA VAL A 461 -13.92 14.85 -16.53
C VAL A 461 -14.86 15.85 -15.83
N ARG A 462 -15.06 17.03 -16.41
CA ARG A 462 -15.99 18.04 -15.87
C ARG A 462 -17.43 17.50 -15.81
N LYS A 463 -17.87 16.87 -16.89
CA LYS A 463 -19.22 16.28 -16.97
C LYS A 463 -19.36 15.06 -16.07
N GLY A 464 -18.27 14.30 -15.87
CA GLY A 464 -18.20 13.20 -14.91
C GLY A 464 -18.53 13.65 -13.49
N TYR A 465 -17.84 14.70 -13.01
CA TYR A 465 -18.12 15.27 -11.68
C TYR A 465 -19.49 15.97 -11.61
N ALA A 466 -19.90 16.68 -12.65
CA ALA A 466 -21.17 17.41 -12.63
C ALA A 466 -22.40 16.50 -12.70
N GLY A 467 -22.30 15.34 -13.39
CA GLY A 467 -23.40 14.41 -13.62
C GLY A 467 -23.48 13.25 -12.64
N GLY A 468 -22.55 13.16 -11.68
CA GLY A 468 -22.52 12.04 -10.75
C GLY A 468 -21.39 12.11 -9.73
N VAL A 469 -20.83 10.96 -9.38
CA VAL A 469 -19.81 10.82 -8.35
C VAL A 469 -18.56 10.13 -8.90
N PRO A 470 -17.35 10.47 -8.41
CA PRO A 470 -16.12 9.77 -8.78
C PRO A 470 -15.97 8.46 -7.99
N MET A 471 -14.94 7.67 -8.36
CA MET A 471 -14.50 6.50 -7.59
C MET A 471 -14.33 6.84 -6.09
N GLY A 472 -14.59 5.85 -5.23
CA GLY A 472 -14.52 6.00 -3.77
C GLY A 472 -15.79 6.56 -3.12
N SER A 473 -16.78 6.94 -3.93
CA SER A 473 -17.99 7.64 -3.48
C SER A 473 -19.23 6.75 -3.48
N GLU A 474 -20.31 7.28 -2.91
CA GLU A 474 -21.63 6.66 -2.92
C GLU A 474 -22.55 7.39 -3.90
N LEU A 475 -23.19 6.64 -4.80
CA LEU A 475 -24.20 7.13 -5.71
C LEU A 475 -25.60 6.93 -5.08
N SER A 476 -26.23 8.01 -4.70
CA SER A 476 -27.56 7.97 -4.07
C SER A 476 -28.64 7.53 -5.06
N VAL A 477 -29.34 6.45 -4.77
CA VAL A 477 -30.48 5.95 -5.59
C VAL A 477 -31.67 6.91 -5.60
N ALA A 478 -31.82 7.77 -4.59
CA ALA A 478 -32.85 8.80 -4.58
C ALA A 478 -32.68 9.81 -5.73
N ALA A 479 -31.44 10.08 -6.14
CA ALA A 479 -31.13 10.93 -7.29
C ALA A 479 -31.48 10.27 -8.63
N GLY A 480 -31.57 8.94 -8.67
CA GLY A 480 -31.88 8.16 -9.87
C GLY A 480 -33.35 7.90 -10.10
N GLU A 481 -34.23 8.16 -9.13
CA GLU A 481 -35.69 7.90 -9.21
C GLU A 481 -36.02 6.48 -9.70
N GLY A 482 -35.23 5.47 -9.27
CA GLY A 482 -35.37 4.08 -9.69
C GLY A 482 -34.73 3.71 -11.03
N ARG A 483 -34.04 4.66 -11.69
CA ARG A 483 -33.29 4.38 -12.93
C ARG A 483 -32.02 3.56 -12.66
N SER A 484 -31.59 2.79 -13.66
CA SER A 484 -30.35 2.07 -13.61
C SER A 484 -29.14 3.02 -13.54
N PRO A 485 -28.12 2.71 -12.72
CA PRO A 485 -26.91 3.50 -12.68
C PRO A 485 -26.14 3.39 -14.01
N VAL A 486 -25.50 4.49 -14.37
CA VAL A 486 -24.65 4.62 -15.57
C VAL A 486 -23.23 4.91 -15.14
N PHE A 487 -22.29 4.14 -15.64
CA PHE A 487 -20.88 4.29 -15.33
C PHE A 487 -20.08 4.73 -16.55
N VAL A 488 -19.04 5.54 -16.32
CA VAL A 488 -18.08 5.95 -17.33
C VAL A 488 -16.69 5.60 -16.83
N VAL A 489 -15.98 4.78 -17.61
CA VAL A 489 -14.59 4.39 -17.37
C VAL A 489 -13.74 4.94 -18.51
N ALA A 490 -12.70 5.69 -18.18
CA ALA A 490 -11.73 6.18 -19.16
C ALA A 490 -10.32 5.90 -18.66
N ALA A 491 -9.49 5.28 -19.49
CA ALA A 491 -8.11 5.00 -19.19
C ALA A 491 -7.18 5.38 -20.35
N MET A 492 -5.95 5.77 -20.00
CA MET A 492 -4.86 6.03 -20.93
C MET A 492 -3.63 5.28 -20.43
N ARG A 493 -2.90 4.64 -21.35
CA ARG A 493 -1.69 3.92 -20.98
C ARG A 493 -0.62 4.85 -20.39
N ASP A 494 0.28 4.31 -19.64
CA ASP A 494 1.53 4.96 -19.30
C ASP A 494 2.46 4.93 -20.53
N ALA A 495 2.61 6.09 -21.19
CA ALA A 495 3.41 6.19 -22.40
C ALA A 495 4.93 6.01 -22.19
N VAL A 496 5.40 6.06 -20.93
CA VAL A 496 6.83 6.00 -20.58
C VAL A 496 7.26 4.60 -20.14
N GLU A 497 6.44 3.93 -19.34
CA GLU A 497 6.81 2.67 -18.65
C GLU A 497 5.80 1.54 -18.90
N GLY A 498 4.57 1.87 -19.31
CA GLY A 498 3.49 0.91 -19.56
C GLY A 498 3.43 0.39 -20.98
N LEU A 499 2.77 -0.74 -21.15
CA LEU A 499 2.39 -1.28 -22.44
C LEU A 499 1.03 -0.72 -22.90
N PRO A 500 0.67 -0.86 -24.18
CA PRO A 500 -0.66 -0.51 -24.65
C PRO A 500 -1.74 -1.24 -23.87
N LEU A 501 -2.90 -0.60 -23.67
CA LEU A 501 -4.04 -1.18 -22.97
C LEU A 501 -4.66 -2.32 -23.79
N ALA A 502 -5.04 -3.39 -23.08
CA ALA A 502 -5.73 -4.54 -23.65
C ALA A 502 -7.25 -4.44 -23.45
N GLU A 503 -7.69 -4.12 -22.23
CA GLU A 503 -9.12 -4.19 -21.88
C GLU A 503 -9.47 -3.27 -20.70
N LEU A 504 -10.69 -2.70 -20.76
CA LEU A 504 -11.40 -2.11 -19.62
C LEU A 504 -12.47 -3.07 -19.13
N GLN A 505 -12.49 -3.29 -17.83
CA GLN A 505 -13.48 -4.11 -17.15
C GLN A 505 -14.15 -3.32 -16.03
N VAL A 506 -15.39 -3.70 -15.70
CA VAL A 506 -16.06 -3.35 -14.44
C VAL A 506 -16.38 -4.63 -13.70
N VAL A 507 -16.03 -4.64 -12.43
CA VAL A 507 -16.42 -5.71 -11.50
C VAL A 507 -17.57 -5.18 -10.66
N LYS A 508 -18.69 -5.90 -10.68
CA LYS A 508 -19.90 -5.65 -9.90
C LYS A 508 -20.06 -6.72 -8.84
N GLY A 509 -20.30 -6.32 -7.60
CA GLY A 509 -20.85 -7.21 -6.58
C GLY A 509 -22.10 -6.60 -5.98
N TRP A 510 -23.06 -7.44 -5.58
CA TRP A 510 -24.32 -6.96 -5.02
C TRP A 510 -24.93 -7.94 -4.02
N ILE A 511 -25.86 -7.43 -3.24
CA ILE A 511 -26.83 -8.24 -2.49
C ILE A 511 -28.21 -7.83 -2.99
N GLY A 512 -28.93 -8.80 -3.55
CA GLY A 512 -30.28 -8.60 -4.05
C GLY A 512 -31.31 -8.35 -2.93
N PRO A 513 -32.53 -7.98 -3.28
CA PRO A 513 -33.63 -7.79 -2.31
C PRO A 513 -33.96 -9.09 -1.53
N ASP A 514 -33.65 -10.25 -2.09
CA ASP A 514 -33.79 -11.59 -1.49
C ASP A 514 -32.64 -11.95 -0.53
N GLY A 515 -31.65 -11.05 -0.37
CA GLY A 515 -30.47 -11.25 0.46
C GLY A 515 -29.38 -12.12 -0.18
N GLN A 516 -29.56 -12.55 -1.45
CA GLN A 516 -28.57 -13.36 -2.13
C GLN A 516 -27.44 -12.51 -2.69
N PRO A 517 -26.16 -12.89 -2.46
CA PRO A 517 -25.02 -12.22 -3.05
C PRO A 517 -24.82 -12.62 -4.51
N GLY A 518 -24.34 -11.68 -5.32
CA GLY A 518 -23.90 -11.91 -6.68
C GLY A 518 -22.59 -11.19 -6.97
N GLU A 519 -21.87 -11.67 -7.97
CA GLU A 519 -20.66 -11.03 -8.48
C GLU A 519 -20.55 -11.26 -9.99
N LYS A 520 -20.06 -10.25 -10.72
CA LYS A 520 -19.91 -10.32 -12.16
C LYS A 520 -18.75 -9.46 -12.63
N VAL A 521 -17.93 -9.99 -13.53
CA VAL A 521 -16.90 -9.26 -14.27
C VAL A 521 -17.41 -8.97 -15.67
N LEU A 522 -17.35 -7.71 -16.07
CA LEU A 522 -17.89 -7.20 -17.32
C LEU A 522 -16.77 -6.57 -18.14
N GLY A 523 -16.45 -7.13 -19.31
CA GLY A 523 -15.58 -6.50 -20.30
C GLY A 523 -16.34 -5.38 -21.02
N LEU A 524 -15.93 -4.12 -20.84
CA LEU A 524 -16.62 -2.97 -21.42
C LEU A 524 -16.02 -2.49 -22.73
N ALA A 525 -14.70 -2.49 -22.83
CA ALA A 525 -13.99 -2.09 -24.04
C ALA A 525 -12.70 -2.90 -24.18
N LYS A 526 -12.39 -3.34 -25.38
CA LYS A 526 -11.17 -4.06 -25.73
C LYS A 526 -10.42 -3.35 -26.86
N ALA A 527 -9.10 -3.47 -26.84
CA ALA A 527 -8.30 -3.06 -27.97
C ALA A 527 -8.70 -3.83 -29.24
N SER A 528 -8.60 -3.18 -30.39
CA SER A 528 -8.95 -3.78 -31.69
C SER A 528 -8.07 -4.97 -32.08
N SER A 529 -6.88 -5.06 -31.50
CA SER A 529 -5.94 -6.17 -31.67
C SER A 529 -5.22 -6.45 -30.36
N ALA A 530 -4.99 -7.72 -30.05
CA ALA A 530 -4.34 -8.15 -28.81
C ALA A 530 -2.80 -8.04 -28.92
N GLY A 531 -2.16 -7.57 -27.86
CA GLY A 531 -0.73 -7.72 -27.68
C GLY A 531 -0.37 -9.11 -27.17
N ARG A 532 0.87 -9.51 -27.40
CA ARG A 532 1.43 -10.81 -27.00
C ARG A 532 2.87 -10.63 -26.53
N VAL A 533 3.32 -11.53 -25.69
CA VAL A 533 4.72 -11.67 -25.28
C VAL A 533 5.18 -13.09 -25.61
N ASP A 534 6.40 -13.21 -26.10
CA ASP A 534 7.09 -14.50 -26.22
C ASP A 534 7.93 -14.71 -24.94
N PRO A 535 7.59 -15.65 -24.07
CA PRO A 535 8.33 -15.88 -22.82
C PRO A 535 9.79 -16.32 -23.05
N ALA A 536 10.11 -16.91 -24.19
CA ALA A 536 11.47 -17.39 -24.45
C ALA A 536 12.44 -16.24 -24.76
N THR A 537 11.93 -15.12 -25.28
CA THR A 537 12.74 -13.94 -25.67
C THR A 537 12.36 -12.66 -24.96
N CYS A 538 11.24 -12.67 -24.26
CA CYS A 538 10.57 -11.49 -23.70
C CYS A 538 10.21 -10.41 -24.71
N ALA A 539 10.21 -10.75 -26.01
CA ALA A 539 9.79 -9.84 -27.06
C ALA A 539 8.27 -9.65 -27.05
N THR A 540 7.83 -8.40 -27.04
CA THR A 540 6.42 -8.05 -27.16
C THR A 540 6.06 -7.78 -28.61
N SER A 541 4.84 -8.13 -29.02
CA SER A 541 4.33 -7.94 -30.37
C SER A 541 2.81 -7.77 -30.37
N GLY A 542 2.26 -7.34 -31.51
CA GLY A 542 0.82 -7.15 -31.68
C GLY A 542 0.38 -5.72 -31.37
N GLY A 543 -0.91 -5.53 -31.23
CA GLY A 543 -1.55 -4.23 -31.04
C GLY A 543 -1.78 -3.89 -29.57
N GLY A 544 -2.83 -3.14 -29.35
CA GLY A 544 -3.27 -2.59 -28.07
C GLY A 544 -3.84 -1.20 -28.30
N ALA A 545 -4.27 -0.53 -27.25
CA ALA A 545 -4.84 0.80 -27.33
C ALA A 545 -4.02 1.81 -26.49
N GLU A 546 -3.84 3.02 -27.03
CA GLU A 546 -3.29 4.15 -26.26
C GLU A 546 -4.25 4.62 -25.18
N SER A 547 -5.55 4.55 -25.50
CA SER A 547 -6.63 4.87 -24.58
C SER A 547 -7.86 4.01 -24.86
N LEU A 548 -8.62 3.75 -23.80
CA LEU A 548 -9.91 3.09 -23.88
C LEU A 548 -10.91 3.89 -23.05
N CYS A 549 -12.15 3.98 -23.55
CA CYS A 549 -13.25 4.57 -22.81
C CYS A 549 -14.53 3.77 -23.05
N ALA A 550 -15.33 3.63 -22.01
CA ALA A 550 -16.64 3.02 -22.10
C ALA A 550 -17.65 3.76 -21.22
N ARG A 551 -18.86 3.95 -21.76
CA ARG A 551 -20.06 4.29 -21.01
C ARG A 551 -20.95 3.07 -20.98
N TRP A 552 -21.36 2.65 -19.78
CA TRP A 552 -22.18 1.46 -19.58
C TRP A 552 -23.29 1.73 -18.58
N SER A 553 -24.52 1.29 -18.88
CA SER A 553 -25.63 1.28 -17.95
C SER A 553 -25.85 -0.15 -17.46
N ASP A 554 -26.05 -0.33 -16.16
CA ASP A 554 -26.27 -1.66 -15.60
C ASP A 554 -27.69 -2.18 -15.95
N PRO A 555 -27.82 -3.16 -16.86
CA PRO A 555 -29.15 -3.69 -17.24
C PRO A 555 -29.73 -4.61 -16.17
N ASP A 556 -28.88 -5.12 -15.28
CA ASP A 556 -29.24 -6.09 -14.22
C ASP A 556 -29.45 -5.37 -12.87
N TRP A 557 -29.65 -4.06 -12.89
CA TRP A 557 -29.96 -3.26 -11.69
C TRP A 557 -31.44 -3.37 -11.34
N HIS A 558 -31.75 -3.64 -10.07
CA HIS A 558 -33.10 -3.62 -9.54
C HIS A 558 -33.22 -2.62 -8.38
N VAL A 559 -34.37 -1.98 -8.29
CA VAL A 559 -34.67 -1.10 -7.14
C VAL A 559 -34.64 -1.91 -5.85
N GLY A 560 -33.78 -1.50 -4.91
CA GLY A 560 -33.57 -2.22 -3.65
C GLY A 560 -32.28 -3.04 -3.62
N ASP A 561 -31.58 -3.22 -4.75
CA ASP A 561 -30.23 -3.76 -4.77
C ASP A 561 -29.28 -2.86 -3.99
N ARG A 562 -28.32 -3.47 -3.33
CA ARG A 562 -27.13 -2.82 -2.80
C ARG A 562 -25.93 -3.40 -3.51
N ALA A 563 -25.17 -2.54 -4.15
CA ALA A 563 -24.08 -2.96 -5.01
C ALA A 563 -22.86 -2.06 -4.85
N TRP A 564 -21.71 -2.62 -5.19
CA TRP A 564 -20.48 -1.90 -5.44
C TRP A 564 -19.97 -2.21 -6.85
N TYR A 565 -19.29 -1.23 -7.43
CA TYR A 565 -18.71 -1.34 -8.76
C TYR A 565 -17.30 -0.75 -8.71
N TYR A 566 -16.30 -1.45 -9.27
CA TYR A 566 -15.00 -0.85 -9.51
C TYR A 566 -14.50 -1.17 -10.92
N ALA A 567 -13.70 -0.25 -11.47
CA ALA A 567 -13.08 -0.43 -12.77
C ALA A 567 -11.75 -1.17 -12.62
N ARG A 568 -11.45 -2.05 -13.58
CA ARG A 568 -10.16 -2.71 -13.75
C ARG A 568 -9.65 -2.46 -15.17
N VAL A 569 -8.39 -2.05 -15.29
CA VAL A 569 -7.69 -1.80 -16.55
C VAL A 569 -6.61 -2.84 -16.70
N LEU A 570 -6.55 -3.50 -17.84
CA LEU A 570 -5.50 -4.47 -18.17
C LEU A 570 -4.62 -3.90 -19.28
N GLU A 571 -3.29 -3.95 -19.09
CA GLU A 571 -2.30 -3.72 -20.14
C GLU A 571 -2.07 -4.99 -20.97
N ASN A 572 -1.33 -4.90 -22.05
CA ASN A 572 -0.85 -6.07 -22.75
C ASN A 572 0.14 -6.88 -21.87
N PRO A 573 0.24 -8.21 -22.07
CA PRO A 573 1.17 -9.03 -21.29
C PRO A 573 2.62 -8.70 -21.60
N SER A 574 3.48 -8.84 -20.59
CA SER A 574 4.95 -8.76 -20.67
C SER A 574 5.60 -9.91 -19.91
N CYS A 575 6.94 -10.05 -20.04
CA CYS A 575 7.67 -10.93 -19.13
C CYS A 575 7.71 -10.32 -17.72
N ARG A 576 7.52 -11.19 -16.74
CA ARG A 576 7.78 -10.90 -15.34
C ARG A 576 9.29 -10.70 -15.09
N TRP A 577 9.66 -9.95 -14.07
CA TRP A 577 11.07 -9.66 -13.72
C TRP A 577 11.95 -10.92 -13.66
N SER A 578 11.44 -11.99 -13.06
CA SER A 578 12.16 -13.27 -12.95
C SER A 578 12.43 -13.87 -14.32
N GLN A 579 11.43 -13.87 -15.22
CA GLN A 579 11.62 -14.38 -16.58
C GLN A 579 12.61 -13.54 -17.39
N LYS A 580 12.60 -12.22 -17.24
CA LYS A 580 13.59 -11.34 -17.90
C LYS A 580 15.01 -11.71 -17.47
N LEU A 581 15.23 -11.97 -16.18
CA LEU A 581 16.53 -12.39 -15.66
C LEU A 581 16.90 -13.80 -16.10
N CYS A 582 15.94 -14.74 -16.13
CA CYS A 582 16.16 -16.10 -16.65
C CYS A 582 16.59 -16.09 -18.11
N VAL A 583 15.92 -15.30 -18.95
CA VAL A 583 16.28 -15.12 -20.38
C VAL A 583 17.65 -14.47 -20.51
N ALA A 584 17.94 -13.42 -19.73
CA ALA A 584 19.23 -12.72 -19.77
C ALA A 584 20.39 -13.62 -19.34
N ALA A 585 20.16 -14.56 -18.41
CA ALA A 585 21.14 -15.58 -17.98
C ALA A 585 21.26 -16.75 -18.96
N GLY A 586 20.43 -16.82 -20.02
CA GLY A 586 20.48 -17.89 -21.02
C GLY A 586 19.93 -19.24 -20.51
N VAL A 587 19.10 -19.24 -19.47
CA VAL A 587 18.51 -20.47 -18.91
C VAL A 587 17.57 -21.13 -19.91
N ARG A 588 17.77 -22.42 -20.14
CA ARG A 588 16.88 -23.29 -20.92
C ARG A 588 16.53 -24.51 -20.08
N CYS A 589 15.26 -24.65 -19.72
CA CYS A 589 14.81 -25.68 -18.78
C CYS A 589 14.92 -27.11 -19.35
N GLU A 590 14.98 -27.27 -20.66
CA GLU A 590 15.27 -28.52 -21.35
C GLU A 590 16.76 -28.91 -21.32
N ASP A 591 17.67 -28.00 -20.97
CA ASP A 591 19.11 -28.20 -20.92
C ASP A 591 19.65 -27.81 -19.52
N PRO A 592 19.72 -28.76 -18.58
CA PRO A 592 20.17 -28.49 -17.21
C PRO A 592 21.56 -27.83 -17.10
N ALA A 593 22.44 -27.99 -18.13
CA ALA A 593 23.75 -27.37 -18.13
C ALA A 593 23.73 -25.85 -18.25
N THR A 594 22.59 -25.26 -18.62
CA THR A 594 22.38 -23.81 -18.70
C THR A 594 21.84 -23.21 -17.40
N ILE A 595 21.51 -24.02 -16.39
CA ILE A 595 20.96 -23.56 -15.12
C ILE A 595 22.13 -23.33 -14.16
N GLU A 596 22.57 -22.07 -14.09
CA GLU A 596 23.61 -21.66 -13.15
C GLU A 596 23.04 -21.52 -11.73
N GLU A 597 23.95 -21.46 -10.73
CA GLU A 597 23.60 -21.28 -9.30
C GLU A 597 22.65 -20.08 -9.10
N GLY A 598 21.56 -20.31 -8.39
CA GLY A 598 20.56 -19.29 -8.07
C GLY A 598 19.47 -19.07 -9.13
N TYR A 599 19.50 -19.82 -10.26
CA TYR A 599 18.48 -19.75 -11.31
C TYR A 599 17.54 -20.97 -11.36
N ASP A 600 17.60 -21.87 -10.37
CA ASP A 600 16.74 -23.06 -10.33
C ASP A 600 15.25 -22.73 -10.39
N ALA A 601 14.84 -21.62 -9.78
CA ALA A 601 13.46 -21.16 -9.78
C ALA A 601 12.92 -20.82 -11.18
N CYS A 602 13.77 -20.54 -12.17
CA CYS A 602 13.39 -20.30 -13.56
C CYS A 602 12.67 -21.50 -14.18
N CYS A 603 13.01 -22.70 -13.72
CA CYS A 603 12.47 -23.96 -14.25
C CYS A 603 11.51 -24.65 -13.28
N ALA A 604 11.14 -23.99 -12.20
CA ALA A 604 10.13 -24.51 -11.28
C ALA A 604 8.73 -24.52 -11.93
N ALA A 605 7.95 -25.57 -11.69
CA ALA A 605 6.58 -25.69 -12.21
C ALA A 605 5.65 -24.54 -11.73
N THR A 606 6.02 -23.88 -10.63
CA THR A 606 5.31 -22.73 -10.06
C THR A 606 5.75 -21.40 -10.64
N HIS A 607 6.81 -21.37 -11.47
CA HIS A 607 7.29 -20.14 -12.07
C HIS A 607 6.25 -19.55 -13.03
N LYS A 608 5.97 -18.25 -12.85
CA LYS A 608 5.07 -17.47 -13.71
C LYS A 608 5.90 -16.58 -14.62
N PRO A 609 6.09 -16.92 -15.90
CA PRO A 609 6.97 -16.16 -16.79
C PRO A 609 6.36 -14.85 -17.29
N VAL A 610 5.04 -14.71 -17.23
CA VAL A 610 4.29 -13.60 -17.82
C VAL A 610 3.51 -12.86 -16.75
N ILE A 611 3.49 -11.53 -16.84
CA ILE A 611 2.63 -10.64 -16.07
C ILE A 611 1.76 -9.81 -17.02
N GLN A 612 0.57 -9.48 -16.57
CA GLN A 612 -0.32 -8.52 -17.23
C GLN A 612 -0.63 -7.39 -16.26
N GLU A 613 0.14 -6.31 -16.37
CA GLU A 613 0.01 -5.14 -15.50
C GLU A 613 -1.41 -4.59 -15.54
N ARG A 614 -1.84 -4.02 -14.41
CA ARG A 614 -3.22 -3.57 -14.25
C ARG A 614 -3.38 -2.43 -13.26
N ALA A 615 -4.57 -1.82 -13.33
CA ALA A 615 -5.00 -0.84 -12.34
C ALA A 615 -6.41 -1.19 -11.85
N TRP A 616 -6.71 -0.85 -10.57
CA TRP A 616 -8.00 -1.05 -9.92
C TRP A 616 -8.49 0.25 -9.30
N SER A 617 -9.67 0.74 -9.70
CA SER A 617 -10.25 1.91 -9.05
C SER A 617 -10.83 1.56 -7.69
N SER A 618 -10.91 2.55 -6.80
CA SER A 618 -11.79 2.47 -5.65
C SER A 618 -13.25 2.28 -6.12
N PRO A 619 -14.07 1.52 -5.34
CA PRO A 619 -15.46 1.26 -5.72
C PRO A 619 -16.34 2.50 -5.69
N ILE A 620 -17.43 2.45 -6.46
CA ILE A 620 -18.62 3.29 -6.30
C ILE A 620 -19.71 2.40 -5.72
N TRP A 621 -20.28 2.81 -4.59
CA TRP A 621 -21.41 2.10 -3.96
C TRP A 621 -22.73 2.67 -4.43
N VAL A 622 -23.73 1.80 -4.65
CA VAL A 622 -25.07 2.18 -5.11
C VAL A 622 -26.10 1.46 -4.25
N GLY A 623 -27.13 2.16 -3.81
CA GLY A 623 -28.24 1.53 -3.09
C GLY A 623 -27.99 1.24 -1.62
N SER A 624 -27.10 1.99 -0.96
CA SER A 624 -26.90 1.85 0.48
C SER A 624 -28.17 2.13 1.28
N ALA A 625 -28.29 1.52 2.46
CA ALA A 625 -29.37 1.83 3.39
C ALA A 625 -29.35 3.32 3.72
N LYS A 626 -30.48 4.03 3.55
CA LYS A 626 -30.60 5.41 4.01
C LYS A 626 -30.21 5.44 5.48
N GLY A 627 -29.18 6.21 5.83
CA GLY A 627 -28.92 6.55 7.21
C GLY A 627 -30.22 7.08 7.82
N ALA A 628 -30.84 6.34 8.71
CA ALA A 628 -31.91 6.85 9.56
C ALA A 628 -31.26 7.85 10.50
N GLY A 629 -31.43 9.11 10.23
CA GLY A 629 -31.02 10.14 11.14
C GLY A 629 -30.61 11.42 10.42
N GLY A 630 -31.54 12.36 10.41
CA GLY A 630 -31.24 13.76 10.26
C GLY A 630 -30.54 14.32 11.48
#